data_fef57b3fc846812155ba2642c54c1ca9
#
_entry.id   fef57b3fc846812155ba2642c54c1ca9
#
_cell.length_a   1.000
_cell.length_b   1.000
_cell.length_c   1.000
_cell.angle_alpha   90.00
_cell.angle_beta   90.00
_cell.angle_gamma   90.00
#
_symmetry.space_group_name_H-M   'P 1'
#
loop_
_entity.id
_entity.type
_entity.pdbx_description
1 polymer ?
#
loop_
_entity_poly.entity_id
_entity_poly.type
_entity_poly.pdbx_seq_one_letter_code
_entity_poly.pdbx_strand_id
1 'polypeptide(L)'
;MIDRVGVVGLGMVGGAVSRAFVEAGVTVCGYDRYLDIGTPELLAECRVVFLCVPTPASPDGGFDLGEVWSAAREIEPVLVEGSIVAVKSTVPPGTVDRLAASLPRIEFAGLPEFLVATRPDETFTSPDRVVVGARSSDVARILEELMGRVAPEAPAIVVSPVEAELAKLCANALLAAKVAMANELSEVCAQYEVSWPRVKAVVGLDRRIGPEHLSVTRERGFGGACLPKDLDGLIAAATSPGRTPSLLGFIADFNRRIRLRVEEGAAGGSPVWVSSNGRNSAAPRSTNRAQIPSDKRGPRP
;
A
#
# COMPACT_ATOMS: atom_id res chain seq x y z
N MET A 1 9.76 9.41 -29.84
CA MET A 1 10.12 8.56 -28.67
C MET A 1 10.53 9.52 -27.54
N ILE A 2 10.09 9.30 -26.30
CA ILE A 2 10.49 10.13 -25.16
C ILE A 2 11.89 9.68 -24.72
N ASP A 3 12.85 10.58 -24.78
CA ASP A 3 14.25 10.35 -24.41
C ASP A 3 14.66 11.07 -23.12
N ARG A 4 13.72 11.85 -22.54
CA ARG A 4 13.91 12.61 -21.31
C ARG A 4 12.64 12.62 -20.49
N VAL A 5 12.77 12.37 -19.16
CA VAL A 5 11.69 12.44 -18.18
C VAL A 5 12.08 13.29 -16.97
N GLY A 6 11.10 13.93 -16.36
CA GLY A 6 11.25 14.63 -15.09
C GLY A 6 10.86 13.73 -13.91
N VAL A 7 11.51 13.91 -12.76
CA VAL A 7 11.11 13.29 -11.50
C VAL A 7 11.15 14.33 -10.39
N VAL A 8 9.99 14.55 -9.76
CA VAL A 8 9.81 15.49 -8.64
C VAL A 8 9.61 14.71 -7.35
N GLY A 9 10.49 14.92 -6.38
CA GLY A 9 10.60 14.11 -5.17
C GLY A 9 11.46 12.87 -5.42
N LEU A 10 12.70 12.87 -4.89
CA LEU A 10 13.72 11.85 -5.12
C LEU A 10 13.89 10.89 -3.92
N GLY A 11 12.84 10.74 -3.12
CA GLY A 11 12.76 9.74 -2.06
C GLY A 11 12.78 8.30 -2.60
N MET A 12 12.24 7.35 -1.84
CA MET A 12 12.23 5.92 -2.22
C MET A 12 11.61 5.68 -3.60
N VAL A 13 10.41 6.21 -3.84
CA VAL A 13 9.68 6.00 -5.10
C VAL A 13 10.36 6.72 -6.26
N GLY A 14 10.60 8.03 -6.13
CA GLY A 14 11.24 8.80 -7.20
C GLY A 14 12.67 8.36 -7.48
N GLY A 15 13.40 7.89 -6.48
CA GLY A 15 14.70 7.26 -6.65
C GLY A 15 14.64 5.98 -7.49
N ALA A 16 13.67 5.09 -7.23
CA ALA A 16 13.47 3.88 -8.03
C ALA A 16 13.07 4.22 -9.47
N VAL A 17 12.14 5.17 -9.66
CA VAL A 17 11.78 5.70 -10.99
C VAL A 17 13.03 6.20 -11.74
N SER A 18 13.82 7.04 -11.07
CA SER A 18 15.02 7.65 -11.69
C SER A 18 16.04 6.60 -12.14
N ARG A 19 16.37 5.65 -11.27
CA ARG A 19 17.32 4.57 -11.59
C ARG A 19 16.85 3.72 -12.76
N ALA A 20 15.59 3.27 -12.74
CA ALA A 20 15.04 2.44 -13.80
C ALA A 20 15.07 3.15 -15.17
N PHE A 21 14.73 4.42 -15.24
CA PHE A 21 14.78 5.16 -16.50
C PHE A 21 16.20 5.42 -16.97
N VAL A 22 17.15 5.71 -16.08
CA VAL A 22 18.58 5.82 -16.42
C VAL A 22 19.12 4.51 -16.99
N GLU A 23 18.79 3.38 -16.36
CA GLU A 23 19.16 2.02 -16.84
C GLU A 23 18.54 1.71 -18.22
N ALA A 24 17.33 2.21 -18.49
CA ALA A 24 16.67 2.09 -19.79
C ALA A 24 17.19 3.10 -20.85
N GLY A 25 18.24 3.86 -20.54
CA GLY A 25 18.86 4.83 -21.46
C GLY A 25 18.02 6.09 -21.68
N VAL A 26 17.18 6.47 -20.71
CA VAL A 26 16.38 7.71 -20.71
C VAL A 26 17.08 8.74 -19.84
N THR A 27 17.20 9.97 -20.32
CA THR A 27 17.69 11.09 -19.51
C THR A 27 16.69 11.42 -18.39
N VAL A 28 17.15 11.52 -17.16
CA VAL A 28 16.33 11.88 -16.02
C VAL A 28 16.69 13.26 -15.49
N CYS A 29 15.72 14.17 -15.46
CA CYS A 29 15.80 15.48 -14.83
C CYS A 29 15.16 15.39 -13.44
N GLY A 30 15.98 15.32 -12.39
CA GLY A 30 15.52 15.21 -11.00
C GLY A 30 15.37 16.57 -10.34
N TYR A 31 14.28 16.75 -9.59
CA TYR A 31 14.05 17.89 -8.72
C TYR A 31 13.54 17.45 -7.35
N ASP A 32 14.23 17.85 -6.28
CA ASP A 32 13.79 17.63 -4.91
C ASP A 32 14.20 18.82 -4.03
N ARG A 33 13.20 19.58 -3.55
CA ARG A 33 13.43 20.79 -2.73
C ARG A 33 14.04 20.50 -1.36
N TYR A 34 13.77 19.32 -0.80
CA TYR A 34 14.24 18.95 0.54
C TYR A 34 15.64 18.34 0.53
N LEU A 35 16.03 17.74 -0.59
CA LEU A 35 17.38 17.23 -0.80
C LEU A 35 18.31 18.24 -1.47
N ASP A 36 17.80 19.44 -1.81
CA ASP A 36 18.51 20.48 -2.54
C ASP A 36 19.09 19.96 -3.87
N ILE A 37 18.29 19.19 -4.61
CA ILE A 37 18.67 18.59 -5.89
C ILE A 37 17.89 19.25 -7.02
N GLY A 38 18.59 19.85 -7.96
CA GLY A 38 18.02 20.45 -9.17
C GLY A 38 17.14 21.67 -8.88
N THR A 39 16.49 22.15 -9.94
CA THR A 39 15.48 23.22 -9.87
C THR A 39 14.31 22.88 -10.79
N PRO A 40 13.12 23.49 -10.63
CA PRO A 40 11.98 23.26 -11.51
C PRO A 40 12.29 23.49 -13.00
N GLU A 41 13.16 24.43 -13.32
CA GLU A 41 13.55 24.79 -14.71
C GLU A 41 14.19 23.61 -15.46
N LEU A 42 14.83 22.67 -14.76
CA LEU A 42 15.37 21.45 -15.37
C LEU A 42 14.30 20.57 -16.01
N LEU A 43 13.04 20.75 -15.62
CA LEU A 43 11.90 19.98 -16.10
C LEU A 43 11.30 20.58 -17.40
N ALA A 44 11.73 21.76 -17.82
CA ALA A 44 11.12 22.51 -18.93
C ALA A 44 11.05 21.71 -20.24
N GLU A 45 12.05 20.87 -20.51
CA GLU A 45 12.09 20.03 -21.72
C GLU A 45 11.49 18.62 -21.51
N CYS A 46 10.94 18.33 -20.34
CA CYS A 46 10.36 17.02 -20.03
C CYS A 46 8.89 16.98 -20.44
N ARG A 47 8.58 16.14 -21.44
CA ARG A 47 7.18 15.89 -21.82
C ARG A 47 6.41 15.11 -20.78
N VAL A 48 7.08 14.24 -20.00
CA VAL A 48 6.51 13.49 -18.91
C VAL A 48 7.29 13.76 -17.63
N VAL A 49 6.59 14.12 -16.58
CA VAL A 49 7.14 14.36 -15.23
C VAL A 49 6.43 13.45 -14.22
N PHE A 50 7.19 12.65 -13.48
CA PHE A 50 6.70 11.81 -12.40
C PHE A 50 6.67 12.62 -11.10
N LEU A 51 5.49 12.74 -10.50
CA LEU A 51 5.27 13.41 -9.21
C LEU A 51 5.30 12.38 -8.08
N CYS A 52 6.39 12.36 -7.32
CA CYS A 52 6.72 11.34 -6.30
C CYS A 52 6.88 11.95 -4.90
N VAL A 53 6.14 13.00 -4.59
CA VAL A 53 6.22 13.71 -3.31
C VAL A 53 5.47 12.99 -2.20
N PRO A 54 5.83 13.20 -0.91
CA PRO A 54 5.14 12.56 0.21
C PRO A 54 3.69 13.04 0.36
N THR A 55 2.84 12.15 0.86
CA THR A 55 1.45 12.41 1.25
C THR A 55 1.23 11.85 2.67
N PRO A 56 1.68 12.55 3.71
CA PRO A 56 1.53 12.08 5.08
C PRO A 56 0.07 12.03 5.50
N ALA A 57 -0.20 11.35 6.62
CA ALA A 57 -1.52 11.37 7.23
C ALA A 57 -1.84 12.79 7.75
N SER A 58 -3.05 13.25 7.49
CA SER A 58 -3.58 14.48 8.09
C SER A 58 -4.17 14.19 9.49
N PRO A 59 -4.33 15.22 10.34
CA PRO A 59 -4.87 15.06 11.70
C PRO A 59 -6.29 14.46 11.76
N ASP A 60 -7.07 14.59 10.70
CA ASP A 60 -8.42 14.03 10.56
C ASP A 60 -8.44 12.58 10.02
N GLY A 61 -7.28 11.95 9.87
CA GLY A 61 -7.11 10.60 9.35
C GLY A 61 -7.07 10.48 7.82
N GLY A 62 -7.22 11.61 7.10
CA GLY A 62 -7.08 11.67 5.66
C GLY A 62 -5.63 11.78 5.18
N PHE A 63 -5.45 12.30 3.97
CA PHE A 63 -4.13 12.60 3.39
C PHE A 63 -3.85 14.09 3.43
N ASP A 64 -2.68 14.49 3.88
CA ASP A 64 -2.17 15.83 3.62
C ASP A 64 -1.61 15.89 2.18
N LEU A 65 -2.27 16.68 1.35
CA LEU A 65 -1.94 16.89 -0.06
C LEU A 65 -1.14 18.19 -0.29
N GLY A 66 -0.69 18.85 0.75
CA GLY A 66 0.03 20.12 0.68
C GLY A 66 1.22 20.03 -0.27
N GLU A 67 2.03 18.99 -0.15
CA GLU A 67 3.20 18.76 -1.02
C GLU A 67 2.81 18.49 -2.48
N VAL A 68 1.74 17.72 -2.71
CA VAL A 68 1.26 17.42 -4.07
C VAL A 68 0.83 18.70 -4.78
N TRP A 69 0.02 19.52 -4.12
CA TRP A 69 -0.45 20.80 -4.66
C TRP A 69 0.69 21.82 -4.82
N SER A 70 1.59 21.91 -3.85
CA SER A 70 2.71 22.81 -3.88
C SER A 70 3.63 22.47 -5.05
N ALA A 71 4.05 21.20 -5.18
CA ALA A 71 4.92 20.76 -6.26
C ALA A 71 4.27 20.91 -7.63
N ALA A 72 2.98 20.54 -7.79
CA ALA A 72 2.27 20.71 -9.06
C ALA A 72 2.21 22.17 -9.52
N ARG A 73 1.92 23.12 -8.61
CA ARG A 73 1.90 24.56 -8.91
C ARG A 73 3.28 25.14 -9.19
N GLU A 74 4.31 24.60 -8.58
CA GLU A 74 5.68 25.05 -8.77
C GLU A 74 6.25 24.64 -10.13
N ILE A 75 5.93 23.41 -10.58
CA ILE A 75 6.43 22.91 -11.86
C ILE A 75 5.57 23.35 -13.06
N GLU A 76 4.27 23.60 -12.87
CA GLU A 76 3.34 23.94 -13.97
C GLU A 76 3.84 25.12 -14.84
N PRO A 77 4.33 26.26 -14.28
CA PRO A 77 4.75 27.40 -15.08
C PRO A 77 5.96 27.13 -15.98
N VAL A 78 6.84 26.20 -15.61
CA VAL A 78 8.05 25.87 -16.36
C VAL A 78 7.84 24.80 -17.40
N LEU A 79 6.79 23.99 -17.27
CA LEU A 79 6.47 22.92 -18.22
C LEU A 79 5.87 23.48 -19.52
N VAL A 80 6.16 22.81 -20.63
CA VAL A 80 5.51 23.09 -21.92
C VAL A 80 4.03 22.70 -21.81
N GLU A 81 3.16 23.50 -22.47
CA GLU A 81 1.74 23.20 -22.56
C GLU A 81 1.49 21.79 -23.12
N GLY A 82 0.61 21.04 -22.50
CA GLY A 82 0.33 19.63 -22.83
C GLY A 82 1.39 18.63 -22.32
N SER A 83 2.35 19.07 -21.48
CA SER A 83 3.19 18.13 -20.74
C SER A 83 2.34 17.28 -19.79
N ILE A 84 2.76 16.06 -19.55
CA ILE A 84 2.03 15.09 -18.70
C ILE A 84 2.68 15.00 -17.32
N VAL A 85 1.93 15.24 -16.28
CA VAL A 85 2.35 14.98 -14.89
C VAL A 85 1.70 13.67 -14.41
N ALA A 86 2.53 12.63 -14.32
CA ALA A 86 2.16 11.31 -13.84
C ALA A 86 2.26 11.26 -12.31
N VAL A 87 1.14 11.28 -11.62
CA VAL A 87 1.06 11.25 -10.15
C VAL A 87 1.35 9.84 -9.65
N LYS A 88 2.56 9.65 -9.08
CA LYS A 88 3.00 8.40 -8.43
C LYS A 88 2.64 8.38 -6.95
N SER A 89 2.54 9.54 -6.33
CA SER A 89 2.13 9.70 -4.93
C SER A 89 0.78 9.05 -4.69
N THR A 90 0.62 8.37 -3.55
CA THR A 90 -0.68 7.82 -3.13
C THR A 90 -1.59 8.96 -2.67
N VAL A 91 -2.70 9.12 -3.33
CA VAL A 91 -3.65 10.22 -3.12
C VAL A 91 -5.08 9.68 -2.98
N PRO A 92 -6.00 10.41 -2.32
CA PRO A 92 -7.41 10.03 -2.25
C PRO A 92 -8.11 10.17 -3.62
N PRO A 93 -9.21 9.42 -3.82
CA PRO A 93 -9.96 9.43 -5.08
C PRO A 93 -10.37 10.83 -5.53
N GLY A 94 -10.19 11.11 -6.82
CA GLY A 94 -10.52 12.38 -7.46
C GLY A 94 -9.45 13.47 -7.33
N THR A 95 -8.27 13.18 -6.77
CA THR A 95 -7.19 14.16 -6.64
C THR A 95 -6.60 14.53 -7.99
N VAL A 96 -6.33 13.55 -8.86
CA VAL A 96 -5.81 13.79 -10.22
C VAL A 96 -6.77 14.66 -11.02
N ASP A 97 -8.06 14.41 -10.93
CA ASP A 97 -9.07 15.21 -11.59
C ASP A 97 -9.13 16.67 -11.09
N ARG A 98 -8.95 16.87 -9.78
CA ARG A 98 -8.88 18.23 -9.19
C ARG A 98 -7.62 18.97 -9.62
N LEU A 99 -6.49 18.27 -9.72
CA LEU A 99 -5.24 18.84 -10.24
C LEU A 99 -5.43 19.30 -11.69
N ALA A 100 -5.97 18.43 -12.55
CA ALA A 100 -6.23 18.75 -13.97
C ALA A 100 -7.19 19.93 -14.14
N ALA A 101 -8.25 20.01 -13.33
CA ALA A 101 -9.20 21.13 -13.37
C ALA A 101 -8.57 22.46 -12.91
N SER A 102 -7.61 22.41 -11.98
CA SER A 102 -6.97 23.60 -11.41
C SER A 102 -5.77 24.10 -12.20
N LEU A 103 -5.11 23.24 -12.98
CA LEU A 103 -3.88 23.51 -13.73
C LEU A 103 -4.05 23.03 -15.19
N PRO A 104 -4.92 23.69 -15.97
CA PRO A 104 -5.36 23.19 -17.29
C PRO A 104 -4.33 23.28 -18.41
N ARG A 105 -3.17 23.90 -18.19
CA ARG A 105 -2.09 23.98 -19.19
C ARG A 105 -1.37 22.64 -19.40
N ILE A 106 -1.45 21.75 -18.41
CA ILE A 106 -0.75 20.47 -18.39
C ILE A 106 -1.74 19.33 -18.17
N GLU A 107 -1.37 18.15 -18.64
CA GLU A 107 -2.18 16.94 -18.46
C GLU A 107 -1.79 16.24 -17.16
N PHE A 108 -2.78 15.70 -16.44
CA PHE A 108 -2.53 14.88 -15.25
C PHE A 108 -3.03 13.46 -15.47
N ALA A 109 -2.24 12.51 -15.01
CA ALA A 109 -2.60 11.09 -14.99
C ALA A 109 -2.22 10.45 -13.65
N GLY A 110 -3.02 9.52 -13.16
CA GLY A 110 -2.67 8.66 -12.03
C GLY A 110 -1.77 7.52 -12.50
N LEU A 111 -0.61 7.37 -11.89
CA LEU A 111 0.31 6.26 -12.18
C LEU A 111 0.82 5.67 -10.86
N PRO A 112 -0.09 5.10 -10.04
CA PRO A 112 0.25 4.63 -8.70
C PRO A 112 1.35 3.57 -8.73
N GLU A 113 2.11 3.48 -7.66
CA GLU A 113 3.13 2.46 -7.46
C GLU A 113 2.60 1.30 -6.59
N PHE A 114 3.17 0.11 -6.75
CA PHE A 114 2.89 -1.08 -5.95
C PHE A 114 4.21 -1.69 -5.44
N LEU A 115 5.15 -0.82 -5.07
CA LEU A 115 6.49 -1.20 -4.65
C LEU A 115 6.50 -1.95 -3.32
N VAL A 116 7.44 -2.87 -3.20
CA VAL A 116 7.79 -3.47 -1.91
C VAL A 116 8.98 -2.71 -1.33
N ALA A 117 8.78 -2.06 -0.18
CA ALA A 117 9.75 -1.13 0.41
C ALA A 117 11.16 -1.72 0.63
N THR A 118 11.26 -3.04 0.82
CA THR A 118 12.56 -3.75 0.96
C THR A 118 13.25 -4.04 -0.38
N ARG A 119 12.54 -3.92 -1.50
CA ARG A 119 13.04 -4.21 -2.86
C ARG A 119 12.45 -3.22 -3.87
N PRO A 120 12.61 -1.89 -3.68
CA PRO A 120 11.91 -0.90 -4.50
C PRO A 120 12.29 -0.95 -5.96
N ASP A 121 13.58 -1.10 -6.29
CA ASP A 121 14.07 -1.13 -7.67
C ASP A 121 13.59 -2.38 -8.42
N GLU A 122 13.75 -3.55 -7.82
CA GLU A 122 13.29 -4.82 -8.39
C GLU A 122 11.77 -4.78 -8.66
N THR A 123 10.99 -4.34 -7.68
CA THR A 123 9.52 -4.30 -7.80
C THR A 123 9.01 -3.15 -8.68
N PHE A 124 9.86 -2.16 -9.00
CA PHE A 124 9.56 -1.15 -10.00
C PHE A 124 9.78 -1.64 -11.42
N THR A 125 10.87 -2.40 -11.67
CA THR A 125 11.22 -2.92 -13.00
C THR A 125 10.54 -4.25 -13.33
N SER A 126 10.07 -4.98 -12.33
CA SER A 126 9.34 -6.25 -12.49
C SER A 126 8.06 -6.26 -11.63
N PRO A 127 7.13 -5.29 -11.85
CA PRO A 127 5.88 -5.26 -11.11
C PRO A 127 4.88 -6.28 -11.70
N ASP A 128 3.94 -6.74 -10.87
CA ASP A 128 2.84 -7.60 -11.35
C ASP A 128 1.96 -6.89 -12.41
N ARG A 129 1.94 -5.58 -12.41
CA ARG A 129 1.14 -4.73 -13.30
C ARG A 129 1.59 -3.26 -13.26
N VAL A 130 1.31 -2.56 -14.35
CA VAL A 130 1.35 -1.09 -14.44
C VAL A 130 -0.09 -0.60 -14.56
N VAL A 131 -0.51 0.33 -13.71
CA VAL A 131 -1.86 0.93 -13.76
C VAL A 131 -1.72 2.37 -14.26
N VAL A 132 -2.40 2.69 -15.37
CA VAL A 132 -2.40 4.01 -15.99
C VAL A 132 -3.79 4.61 -15.88
N GLY A 133 -3.97 5.57 -14.98
CA GLY A 133 -5.22 6.30 -14.80
C GLY A 133 -5.23 7.57 -15.63
N ALA A 134 -5.79 7.52 -16.83
CA ALA A 134 -5.80 8.65 -17.74
C ALA A 134 -7.20 8.92 -18.31
N ARG A 135 -7.51 10.21 -18.58
CA ARG A 135 -8.73 10.62 -19.28
C ARG A 135 -8.55 10.59 -20.80
N SER A 136 -7.35 10.89 -21.27
CA SER A 136 -6.99 10.92 -22.70
C SER A 136 -6.33 9.61 -23.12
N SER A 137 -6.79 9.03 -24.22
CA SER A 137 -6.15 7.86 -24.83
C SER A 137 -4.71 8.14 -25.28
N ASP A 138 -4.40 9.37 -25.69
CA ASP A 138 -3.04 9.75 -26.07
C ASP A 138 -2.12 9.80 -24.85
N VAL A 139 -2.60 10.35 -23.72
CA VAL A 139 -1.85 10.33 -22.45
C VAL A 139 -1.63 8.88 -21.99
N ALA A 140 -2.66 8.05 -22.05
CA ALA A 140 -2.55 6.64 -21.69
C ALA A 140 -1.48 5.94 -22.54
N ARG A 141 -1.56 6.04 -23.87
CA ARG A 141 -0.60 5.43 -24.80
C ARG A 141 0.85 5.89 -24.55
N ILE A 142 1.05 7.18 -24.30
CA ILE A 142 2.38 7.73 -24.01
C ILE A 142 2.95 7.12 -22.72
N LEU A 143 2.13 7.00 -21.67
CA LEU A 143 2.55 6.41 -20.39
C LEU A 143 2.77 4.91 -20.48
N GLU A 144 1.92 4.17 -21.23
CA GLU A 144 2.11 2.74 -21.49
C GLU A 144 3.43 2.48 -22.24
N GLU A 145 3.68 3.22 -23.34
CA GLU A 145 4.94 3.11 -24.10
C GLU A 145 6.16 3.43 -23.24
N LEU A 146 6.06 4.46 -22.40
CA LEU A 146 7.16 4.87 -21.52
C LEU A 146 7.42 3.84 -20.43
N MET A 147 6.36 3.34 -19.77
CA MET A 147 6.50 2.31 -18.73
C MET A 147 6.95 0.96 -19.30
N GLY A 148 6.58 0.64 -20.54
CA GLY A 148 7.05 -0.56 -21.25
C GLY A 148 8.57 -0.59 -21.47
N ARG A 149 9.27 0.55 -21.36
CA ARG A 149 10.75 0.59 -21.44
C ARG A 149 11.42 0.10 -20.15
N VAL A 150 10.77 0.25 -19.01
CA VAL A 150 11.32 -0.09 -17.68
C VAL A 150 10.69 -1.34 -17.08
N ALA A 151 9.49 -1.72 -17.53
CA ALA A 151 8.75 -2.89 -17.07
C ALA A 151 8.07 -3.61 -18.26
N PRO A 152 8.85 -4.14 -19.23
CA PRO A 152 8.31 -4.67 -20.49
C PRO A 152 7.42 -5.89 -20.33
N GLU A 153 7.63 -6.68 -19.28
CA GLU A 153 6.87 -7.92 -19.03
C GLU A 153 5.57 -7.66 -18.25
N ALA A 154 5.41 -6.47 -17.67
CA ALA A 154 4.25 -6.16 -16.85
C ALA A 154 3.05 -5.75 -17.73
N PRO A 155 1.87 -6.35 -17.52
CA PRO A 155 0.67 -5.91 -18.21
C PRO A 155 0.33 -4.47 -17.79
N ALA A 156 0.10 -3.60 -18.79
CA ALA A 156 -0.43 -2.27 -18.56
C ALA A 156 -1.96 -2.32 -18.55
N ILE A 157 -2.56 -1.67 -17.56
CA ILE A 157 -4.01 -1.60 -17.38
C ILE A 157 -4.41 -0.13 -17.38
N VAL A 158 -5.12 0.29 -18.43
CA VAL A 158 -5.66 1.64 -18.56
C VAL A 158 -7.02 1.72 -17.91
N VAL A 159 -7.19 2.69 -17.02
CA VAL A 159 -8.43 2.97 -16.28
C VAL A 159 -8.63 4.48 -16.15
N SER A 160 -9.75 4.92 -15.58
CA SER A 160 -9.90 6.34 -15.21
C SER A 160 -8.96 6.73 -14.05
N PRO A 161 -8.64 8.02 -13.88
CA PRO A 161 -7.82 8.47 -12.77
C PRO A 161 -8.32 8.04 -11.39
N VAL A 162 -9.62 8.15 -11.15
CA VAL A 162 -10.27 7.74 -9.89
C VAL A 162 -10.15 6.22 -9.66
N GLU A 163 -10.27 5.41 -10.70
CA GLU A 163 -10.08 3.96 -10.59
C GLU A 163 -8.64 3.60 -10.25
N ALA A 164 -7.66 4.30 -10.82
CA ALA A 164 -6.25 4.09 -10.49
C ALA A 164 -5.93 4.45 -9.03
N GLU A 165 -6.44 5.58 -8.55
CA GLU A 165 -6.32 6.02 -7.15
C GLU A 165 -6.96 5.00 -6.19
N LEU A 166 -8.19 4.56 -6.48
CA LEU A 166 -8.88 3.53 -5.70
C LEU A 166 -8.17 2.19 -5.75
N ALA A 167 -7.65 1.76 -6.90
CA ALA A 167 -6.95 0.49 -7.03
C ALA A 167 -5.74 0.40 -6.08
N LYS A 168 -4.99 1.50 -5.93
CA LYS A 168 -3.87 1.58 -4.97
C LYS A 168 -4.35 1.44 -3.53
N LEU A 169 -5.34 2.22 -3.13
CA LEU A 169 -5.86 2.22 -1.77
C LEU A 169 -6.53 0.89 -1.41
N CYS A 170 -7.32 0.32 -2.32
CA CYS A 170 -7.96 -0.99 -2.14
C CYS A 170 -6.93 -2.12 -2.02
N ALA A 171 -5.86 -2.10 -2.84
CA ALA A 171 -4.79 -3.08 -2.72
C ALA A 171 -4.15 -3.04 -1.33
N ASN A 172 -3.79 -1.84 -0.84
CA ASN A 172 -3.19 -1.71 0.48
C ASN A 172 -4.16 -2.06 1.61
N ALA A 173 -5.45 -1.75 1.48
CA ALA A 173 -6.48 -2.18 2.44
C ALA A 173 -6.62 -3.70 2.51
N LEU A 174 -6.59 -4.40 1.37
CA LEU A 174 -6.62 -5.87 1.31
C LEU A 174 -5.36 -6.49 1.93
N LEU A 175 -4.18 -5.91 1.70
CA LEU A 175 -2.94 -6.35 2.34
C LEU A 175 -3.00 -6.14 3.87
N ALA A 176 -3.50 -5.00 4.34
CA ALA A 176 -3.72 -4.71 5.75
C ALA A 176 -4.69 -5.71 6.39
N ALA A 177 -5.81 -6.00 5.72
CA ALA A 177 -6.79 -7.01 6.15
C ALA A 177 -6.16 -8.40 6.27
N LYS A 178 -5.31 -8.78 5.31
CA LYS A 178 -4.61 -10.07 5.30
C LYS A 178 -3.65 -10.20 6.48
N VAL A 179 -2.89 -9.13 6.80
CA VAL A 179 -2.02 -9.11 8.00
C VAL A 179 -2.84 -9.17 9.29
N ALA A 180 -3.93 -8.41 9.39
CA ALA A 180 -4.82 -8.45 10.56
C ALA A 180 -5.38 -9.86 10.78
N MET A 181 -5.90 -10.50 9.73
CA MET A 181 -6.42 -11.86 9.76
C MET A 181 -5.35 -12.89 10.17
N ALA A 182 -4.13 -12.77 9.64
CA ALA A 182 -3.02 -13.66 10.02
C ALA A 182 -2.68 -13.55 11.51
N ASN A 183 -2.72 -12.33 12.07
CA ASN A 183 -2.50 -12.12 13.50
C ASN A 183 -3.59 -12.78 14.34
N GLU A 184 -4.87 -12.63 13.99
CA GLU A 184 -5.98 -13.27 14.68
C GLU A 184 -5.91 -14.80 14.59
N LEU A 185 -5.69 -15.35 13.39
CA LEU A 185 -5.54 -16.79 13.19
C LEU A 185 -4.34 -17.37 13.96
N SER A 186 -3.27 -16.61 14.15
CA SER A 186 -2.16 -17.03 14.99
C SER A 186 -2.54 -17.16 16.46
N GLU A 187 -3.44 -16.31 16.96
CA GLU A 187 -3.98 -16.42 18.33
C GLU A 187 -4.91 -17.64 18.48
N VAL A 188 -5.73 -17.91 17.45
CA VAL A 188 -6.51 -19.17 17.40
C VAL A 188 -5.60 -20.39 17.44
N CYS A 189 -4.54 -20.43 16.64
CA CYS A 189 -3.57 -21.52 16.66
C CYS A 189 -2.95 -21.74 18.05
N ALA A 190 -2.62 -20.65 18.75
CA ALA A 190 -2.06 -20.70 20.09
C ALA A 190 -3.01 -21.34 21.11
N GLN A 191 -4.34 -21.18 20.99
CA GLN A 191 -5.33 -21.83 21.84
C GLN A 191 -5.32 -23.36 21.71
N TYR A 192 -4.91 -23.88 20.55
CA TYR A 192 -4.75 -25.31 20.27
C TYR A 192 -3.32 -25.80 20.42
N GLU A 193 -2.41 -24.99 20.97
CA GLU A 193 -0.99 -25.29 21.15
C GLU A 193 -0.27 -25.66 19.82
N VAL A 194 -0.73 -25.11 18.69
CA VAL A 194 -0.13 -25.33 17.37
C VAL A 194 0.59 -24.08 16.84
N SER A 195 1.61 -24.30 16.04
CA SER A 195 2.46 -23.24 15.51
C SER A 195 1.83 -22.61 14.27
N TRP A 196 1.55 -21.30 14.32
CA TRP A 196 1.09 -20.54 13.15
C TRP A 196 1.98 -20.66 11.92
N PRO A 197 3.33 -20.56 11.99
CA PRO A 197 4.20 -20.78 10.84
C PRO A 197 3.96 -22.09 10.10
N ARG A 198 3.61 -23.18 10.80
CA ARG A 198 3.28 -24.48 10.18
C ARG A 198 1.92 -24.44 9.48
N VAL A 199 0.90 -23.89 10.15
CA VAL A 199 -0.44 -23.71 9.57
C VAL A 199 -0.39 -22.77 8.38
N LYS A 200 0.30 -21.64 8.51
CA LYS A 200 0.52 -20.67 7.44
C LYS A 200 1.14 -21.31 6.19
N ALA A 201 2.14 -22.18 6.36
CA ALA A 201 2.79 -22.85 5.24
C ALA A 201 1.80 -23.69 4.41
N VAL A 202 0.82 -24.34 5.05
CA VAL A 202 -0.23 -25.08 4.36
C VAL A 202 -1.25 -24.13 3.70
N VAL A 203 -1.74 -23.15 4.45
CA VAL A 203 -2.73 -22.18 3.97
C VAL A 203 -2.22 -21.37 2.78
N GLY A 204 -0.95 -20.97 2.83
CA GLY A 204 -0.30 -20.16 1.79
C GLY A 204 -0.07 -20.89 0.47
N LEU A 205 -0.18 -22.23 0.42
CA LEU A 205 -0.10 -23.01 -0.83
C LEU A 205 -1.37 -22.86 -1.69
N ASP A 206 -2.49 -22.47 -1.10
CA ASP A 206 -3.69 -22.17 -1.88
C ASP A 206 -3.46 -20.87 -2.70
N ARG A 207 -3.46 -21.00 -4.04
CA ARG A 207 -3.21 -19.88 -4.96
C ARG A 207 -4.18 -18.70 -4.78
N ARG A 208 -5.38 -18.95 -4.28
CA ARG A 208 -6.39 -17.92 -3.99
C ARG A 208 -6.01 -17.08 -2.78
N ILE A 209 -5.18 -17.62 -1.88
CA ILE A 209 -4.69 -16.96 -0.67
C ILE A 209 -3.27 -16.44 -0.89
N GLY A 210 -2.35 -17.29 -1.35
CA GLY A 210 -0.93 -17.00 -1.50
C GLY A 210 -0.20 -16.79 -0.16
N PRO A 211 1.14 -16.89 -0.14
CA PRO A 211 1.94 -16.86 1.08
C PRO A 211 2.20 -15.45 1.64
N GLU A 212 2.05 -14.42 0.80
CA GLU A 212 2.41 -13.04 1.15
C GLU A 212 1.47 -12.44 2.21
N HIS A 213 2.02 -11.62 3.11
CA HIS A 213 1.29 -10.91 4.17
C HIS A 213 0.61 -11.83 5.22
N LEU A 214 1.02 -13.10 5.30
CA LEU A 214 0.56 -14.06 6.34
C LEU A 214 1.55 -14.20 7.52
N SER A 215 2.69 -13.53 7.48
CA SER A 215 3.67 -13.59 8.56
C SER A 215 3.25 -12.70 9.73
N VAL A 216 3.40 -13.22 10.95
CA VAL A 216 3.20 -12.49 12.18
C VAL A 216 4.57 -12.16 12.77
N THR A 217 4.87 -10.88 12.92
CA THR A 217 6.13 -10.37 13.49
C THR A 217 6.02 -10.17 14.99
N ARG A 218 7.12 -9.79 15.64
CA ARG A 218 7.12 -9.45 17.07
C ARG A 218 6.28 -8.21 17.37
N GLU A 219 6.31 -7.23 16.46
CA GLU A 219 5.55 -5.99 16.57
C GLU A 219 4.05 -6.20 16.41
N ARG A 220 3.64 -7.38 15.93
CA ARG A 220 2.24 -7.74 15.63
C ARG A 220 1.57 -6.74 14.69
N GLY A 221 0.46 -7.14 14.10
CA GLY A 221 -0.28 -6.26 13.19
C GLY A 221 0.55 -5.77 11.99
N PHE A 222 0.05 -4.74 11.34
CA PHE A 222 0.73 -4.03 10.26
C PHE A 222 1.18 -2.64 10.72
N GLY A 223 2.36 -2.24 10.24
CA GLY A 223 2.99 -0.94 10.53
C GLY A 223 3.61 -0.35 9.29
N GLY A 224 4.65 0.45 9.50
CA GLY A 224 5.33 1.18 8.42
C GLY A 224 4.55 2.41 7.98
N ALA A 225 5.09 3.13 7.00
CA ALA A 225 4.57 4.41 6.55
C ALA A 225 3.34 4.30 5.64
N CYS A 226 3.06 3.12 5.06
CA CYS A 226 2.07 2.98 3.99
C CYS A 226 0.74 2.38 4.47
N LEU A 227 0.75 1.11 4.97
CA LEU A 227 -0.51 0.39 5.23
C LEU A 227 -1.44 1.08 6.23
N PRO A 228 -0.97 1.58 7.41
CA PRO A 228 -1.85 2.29 8.33
C PRO A 228 -2.42 3.57 7.71
N LYS A 229 -1.55 4.39 7.12
CA LYS A 229 -1.93 5.67 6.50
C LYS A 229 -2.94 5.49 5.36
N ASP A 230 -2.69 4.54 4.46
CA ASP A 230 -3.52 4.34 3.28
C ASP A 230 -4.88 3.74 3.64
N LEU A 231 -4.94 2.86 4.67
CA LEU A 231 -6.20 2.35 5.20
C LEU A 231 -7.04 3.45 5.86
N ASP A 232 -6.42 4.26 6.75
CA ASP A 232 -7.11 5.37 7.40
C ASP A 232 -7.56 6.42 6.37
N GLY A 233 -6.70 6.73 5.38
CA GLY A 233 -7.03 7.62 4.28
C GLY A 233 -8.18 7.13 3.39
N LEU A 234 -8.27 5.81 3.13
CA LEU A 234 -9.39 5.21 2.41
C LEU A 234 -10.68 5.29 3.24
N ILE A 235 -10.60 5.04 4.55
CA ILE A 235 -11.76 5.19 5.47
C ILE A 235 -12.25 6.64 5.45
N ALA A 236 -11.36 7.61 5.59
CA ALA A 236 -11.69 9.03 5.55
C ALA A 236 -12.35 9.43 4.23
N ALA A 237 -11.76 9.03 3.10
CA ALA A 237 -12.29 9.31 1.76
C ALA A 237 -13.66 8.67 1.49
N ALA A 238 -13.94 7.51 2.09
CA ALA A 238 -15.20 6.78 1.93
C ALA A 238 -16.26 7.16 2.97
N THR A 239 -15.89 7.96 3.99
CA THR A 239 -16.82 8.41 5.02
C THR A 239 -17.67 9.58 4.52
N SER A 240 -18.97 9.47 4.69
CA SER A 240 -19.94 10.51 4.39
C SER A 240 -21.03 10.52 5.48
N PRO A 241 -21.86 11.57 5.58
CA PRO A 241 -22.95 11.59 6.57
C PRO A 241 -23.81 10.34 6.49
N GLY A 242 -23.89 9.59 7.61
CA GLY A 242 -24.65 8.35 7.72
C GLY A 242 -23.98 7.10 7.16
N ARG A 243 -22.75 7.20 6.63
CA ARG A 243 -22.01 6.03 6.10
C ARG A 243 -20.53 6.10 6.46
N THR A 244 -20.07 5.13 7.25
CA THR A 244 -18.64 4.89 7.51
C THR A 244 -18.33 3.44 7.17
N PRO A 245 -17.22 3.13 6.48
CA PRO A 245 -16.83 1.77 6.17
C PRO A 245 -16.56 0.97 7.44
N SER A 246 -17.51 0.10 7.85
CA SER A 246 -17.43 -0.62 9.13
C SER A 246 -16.30 -1.64 9.17
N LEU A 247 -16.17 -2.50 8.15
CA LEU A 247 -15.14 -3.54 8.11
C LEU A 247 -13.71 -2.95 8.09
N LEU A 248 -13.47 -1.93 7.28
CA LEU A 248 -12.17 -1.26 7.25
C LEU A 248 -11.85 -0.60 8.59
N GLY A 249 -12.85 0.01 9.24
CA GLY A 249 -12.73 0.55 10.59
C GLY A 249 -12.37 -0.54 11.62
N PHE A 250 -13.01 -1.71 11.58
CA PHE A 250 -12.67 -2.83 12.45
C PHE A 250 -11.25 -3.34 12.25
N ILE A 251 -10.76 -3.40 11.00
CA ILE A 251 -9.37 -3.80 10.69
C ILE A 251 -8.38 -2.80 11.28
N ALA A 252 -8.64 -1.50 11.11
CA ALA A 252 -7.80 -0.44 11.66
C ALA A 252 -7.78 -0.47 13.20
N ASP A 253 -8.94 -0.63 13.85
CA ASP A 253 -9.07 -0.73 15.30
C ASP A 253 -8.41 -1.99 15.86
N PHE A 254 -8.59 -3.13 15.19
CA PHE A 254 -7.92 -4.37 15.54
C PHE A 254 -6.39 -4.18 15.51
N ASN A 255 -5.87 -3.58 14.44
CA ASN A 255 -4.45 -3.34 14.29
C ASN A 255 -3.90 -2.44 15.42
N ARG A 256 -4.57 -1.33 15.73
CA ARG A 256 -4.18 -0.43 16.83
C ARG A 256 -4.12 -1.19 18.18
N ARG A 257 -5.16 -1.95 18.50
CA ARG A 257 -5.24 -2.72 19.75
C ARG A 257 -4.14 -3.78 19.87
N ILE A 258 -3.85 -4.51 18.79
CA ILE A 258 -2.86 -5.60 18.86
C ILE A 258 -1.43 -5.05 18.99
N ARG A 259 -1.14 -3.89 18.40
CA ARG A 259 0.15 -3.21 18.53
C ARG A 259 0.35 -2.61 19.93
N LEU A 260 -0.68 -1.96 20.50
CA LEU A 260 -0.63 -1.44 21.86
C LEU A 260 -0.34 -2.54 22.91
N ARG A 261 -0.93 -3.73 22.75
CA ARG A 261 -0.66 -4.88 23.64
C ARG A 261 0.81 -5.32 23.62
N VAL A 262 1.49 -5.18 22.49
CA VAL A 262 2.92 -5.49 22.40
C VAL A 262 3.74 -4.45 23.18
N GLU A 263 3.40 -3.19 23.07
CA GLU A 263 4.07 -2.10 23.80
C GLU A 263 3.87 -2.24 25.30
N GLU A 264 2.66 -2.55 25.78
CA GLU A 264 2.34 -2.82 27.18
C GLU A 264 3.01 -4.11 27.69
N GLY A 265 3.03 -5.18 26.89
CA GLY A 265 3.70 -6.44 27.21
C GLY A 265 5.22 -6.31 27.30
N ALA A 266 5.82 -5.46 26.49
CA ALA A 266 7.24 -5.09 26.59
C ALA A 266 7.55 -4.30 27.87
N ALA A 267 6.54 -3.66 28.46
CA ALA A 267 6.63 -2.94 29.75
C ALA A 267 6.35 -3.83 30.97
N GLY A 268 6.13 -5.15 30.83
CA GLY A 268 6.09 -6.12 31.94
C GLY A 268 4.74 -6.76 32.28
N GLY A 269 3.76 -6.72 31.39
CA GLY A 269 2.43 -7.35 31.59
C GLY A 269 2.17 -8.58 30.73
N SER A 270 1.67 -9.67 31.35
CA SER A 270 1.14 -10.81 30.60
C SER A 270 -0.13 -10.43 29.81
N PRO A 271 -0.32 -10.90 28.58
CA PRO A 271 -1.49 -10.55 27.78
C PRO A 271 -2.78 -11.06 28.41
N VAL A 272 -3.66 -10.15 28.81
CA VAL A 272 -5.01 -10.48 29.29
C VAL A 272 -5.97 -10.43 28.11
N TRP A 273 -6.61 -11.54 27.82
CA TRP A 273 -7.69 -11.62 26.83
C TRP A 273 -8.94 -10.94 27.39
N VAL A 274 -9.39 -9.84 26.81
CA VAL A 274 -10.69 -9.23 27.11
C VAL A 274 -11.64 -9.54 25.96
N SER A 275 -12.59 -10.42 26.21
CA SER A 275 -13.71 -10.68 25.28
C SER A 275 -14.57 -9.42 25.18
N SER A 276 -14.95 -9.05 23.95
CA SER A 276 -15.81 -7.90 23.64
C SER A 276 -17.23 -7.98 24.24
N ASN A 277 -17.54 -9.03 25.00
CA ASN A 277 -18.87 -9.28 25.61
C ASN A 277 -18.90 -9.09 27.12
N GLY A 278 -18.11 -8.21 27.70
CA GLY A 278 -18.34 -7.70 29.05
C GLY A 278 -18.62 -8.74 30.18
N ARG A 279 -18.24 -10.01 30.03
CA ARG A 279 -18.32 -11.04 31.06
C ARG A 279 -16.96 -11.63 31.34
N ASN A 280 -16.41 -11.32 32.49
CA ASN A 280 -15.26 -12.02 33.08
C ASN A 280 -15.64 -13.50 33.29
N SER A 281 -15.19 -14.40 32.41
CA SER A 281 -15.18 -15.81 32.68
C SER A 281 -13.77 -16.19 33.14
N ALA A 282 -13.64 -16.49 34.45
CA ALA A 282 -12.45 -17.14 34.97
C ALA A 282 -12.25 -18.47 34.26
N ALA A 283 -11.02 -18.75 33.83
CA ALA A 283 -10.66 -20.00 33.19
C ALA A 283 -11.02 -21.18 34.07
N PRO A 284 -11.67 -22.24 33.55
CA PRO A 284 -11.91 -23.44 34.34
C PRO A 284 -10.57 -24.16 34.56
N ARG A 285 -10.28 -24.45 35.85
CA ARG A 285 -9.16 -25.32 36.23
C ARG A 285 -9.38 -26.71 35.65
N SER A 286 -8.44 -27.20 34.87
CA SER A 286 -8.41 -28.56 34.33
C SER A 286 -8.32 -29.59 35.47
N THR A 287 -9.40 -30.28 35.73
CA THR A 287 -9.39 -31.60 36.38
C THR A 287 -10.30 -32.48 35.54
N ASN A 288 -9.71 -33.32 34.70
CA ASN A 288 -10.05 -34.72 34.56
C ASN A 288 -9.25 -35.39 33.46
N ARG A 289 -8.27 -36.16 33.87
CA ARG A 289 -7.66 -37.22 33.07
C ARG A 289 -8.72 -38.33 32.96
N ALA A 290 -9.43 -38.41 31.87
CA ALA A 290 -10.23 -39.60 31.54
C ALA A 290 -9.30 -40.67 30.97
N GLN A 291 -9.11 -41.77 31.70
CA GLN A 291 -8.45 -42.99 31.23
C GLN A 291 -9.31 -43.62 30.12
N ILE A 292 -8.70 -43.89 28.99
CA ILE A 292 -9.28 -44.72 27.92
C ILE A 292 -9.09 -46.18 28.29
N PRO A 293 -10.11 -47.01 28.36
CA PRO A 293 -9.98 -48.44 28.60
C PRO A 293 -9.39 -49.13 27.33
N SER A 294 -8.37 -49.92 27.52
CA SER A 294 -7.82 -50.82 26.49
C SER A 294 -8.79 -51.99 26.22
N ASP A 295 -9.43 -51.99 25.06
CA ASP A 295 -10.21 -53.15 24.57
C ASP A 295 -9.30 -54.13 23.84
N LYS A 296 -9.05 -55.25 24.52
CA LYS A 296 -8.41 -56.45 23.95
C LYS A 296 -9.48 -57.25 23.22
N ARG A 297 -9.46 -57.31 21.90
CA ARG A 297 -10.12 -58.40 21.15
C ARG A 297 -9.15 -58.94 20.10
N GLY A 298 -8.81 -60.20 20.29
CA GLY A 298 -7.96 -60.99 19.43
C GLY A 298 -8.67 -61.51 18.16
N PRO A 299 -7.96 -62.18 17.26
CA PRO A 299 -8.39 -62.51 15.91
C PRO A 299 -9.36 -63.68 15.85
N ARG A 300 -10.33 -63.66 14.98
CA ARG A 300 -11.07 -64.83 14.48
C ARG A 300 -11.17 -64.81 12.97
N PRO A 301 -11.47 -65.95 12.38
CA PRO A 301 -10.59 -66.68 11.44
C PRO A 301 -10.74 -66.24 10.00
#